data_c9389f759e88cce24261215d1f02f956
#
_entry.id   c9389f759e88cce24261215d1f02f956
#
_cell.length_a   1.000
_cell.length_b   1.000
_cell.length_c   1.000
_cell.angle_alpha   90.00
_cell.angle_beta   90.00
_cell.angle_gamma   90.00
#
_symmetry.space_group_name_H-M   'P 1'
#
loop_
_entity.id
_entity.type
_entity.pdbx_description
1 polymer ?
#
loop_
_entity_poly.entity_id
_entity_poly.type
_entity_poly.pdbx_seq_one_letter_code
_entity_poly.pdbx_strand_id
1 'polypeptide(L)'
;MDSLVCNAAEKEATKAKLIEFMEQNDISYNMLECCGCDRFCIDLGNEESACKKYCCNSGIIVQTSDKDVYRIYPHDILYIAIEDRKSVLYLTDRRIETNYRIDHWKNILDLKTFAQPHHSFIVNLNYVDEVTKEWVKVKYRGVEYPVYTSSRKIGSFKKAFLKFGER
;
A
#
# COMPACT_ATOMS: atom_id res chain seq x y z
N MET A 1 24.02 10.42 -12.17
CA MET A 1 22.61 10.79 -12.38
C MET A 1 22.07 11.29 -11.06
N ASP A 2 22.03 12.60 -10.90
CA ASP A 2 21.57 13.23 -9.68
C ASP A 2 20.08 12.98 -9.51
N SER A 3 19.71 12.29 -8.44
CA SER A 3 18.33 12.19 -8.02
C SER A 3 17.90 13.57 -7.53
N LEU A 4 17.10 14.27 -8.32
CA LEU A 4 16.39 15.47 -7.91
C LEU A 4 15.48 15.13 -6.71
N VAL A 5 16.02 15.23 -5.51
CA VAL A 5 15.23 15.25 -4.29
C VAL A 5 14.60 16.62 -4.19
N CYS A 6 13.40 16.75 -4.75
CA CYS A 6 12.59 17.96 -4.60
C CYS A 6 12.28 18.14 -3.10
N ASN A 7 12.59 19.30 -2.53
CA ASN A 7 12.27 19.56 -1.13
C ASN A 7 10.75 19.76 -0.92
N ALA A 8 10.26 19.66 0.30
CA ALA A 8 8.82 19.73 0.61
C ALA A 8 8.18 21.06 0.16
N ALA A 9 8.91 22.17 0.25
CA ALA A 9 8.42 23.49 -0.14
C ALA A 9 8.26 23.60 -1.68
N GLU A 10 9.17 23.00 -2.45
CA GLU A 10 9.07 22.95 -3.92
C GLU A 10 7.91 22.07 -4.38
N LYS A 11 7.64 20.97 -3.66
CA LYS A 11 6.46 20.11 -3.92
C LYS A 11 5.16 20.88 -3.74
N GLU A 12 4.98 21.59 -2.62
CA GLU A 12 3.77 22.36 -2.34
C GLU A 12 3.58 23.50 -3.34
N ALA A 13 4.65 24.21 -3.72
CA ALA A 13 4.59 25.25 -4.74
C ALA A 13 4.21 24.70 -6.13
N THR A 14 4.71 23.52 -6.49
CA THR A 14 4.37 22.85 -7.75
C THR A 14 2.93 22.37 -7.75
N LYS A 15 2.46 21.81 -6.65
CA LYS A 15 1.07 21.38 -6.43
C LYS A 15 0.11 22.56 -6.61
N ALA A 16 0.38 23.68 -5.94
CA ALA A 16 -0.45 24.88 -6.03
C ALA A 16 -0.57 25.42 -7.46
N LYS A 17 0.54 25.52 -8.19
CA LYS A 17 0.55 25.97 -9.61
C LYS A 17 -0.23 25.03 -10.52
N LEU A 18 -0.16 23.72 -10.28
CA LEU A 18 -0.86 22.75 -11.09
C LEU A 18 -2.38 22.78 -10.84
N ILE A 19 -2.79 22.94 -9.58
CA ILE A 19 -4.20 23.13 -9.21
C ILE A 19 -4.74 24.41 -9.88
N GLU A 20 -4.04 25.53 -9.74
CA GLU A 20 -4.43 26.80 -10.36
C GLU A 20 -4.57 26.67 -11.89
N PHE A 21 -3.64 26.00 -12.56
CA PHE A 21 -3.71 25.74 -14.00
C PHE A 21 -4.95 24.92 -14.36
N MET A 22 -5.29 23.89 -13.60
CA MET A 22 -6.43 23.03 -13.88
C MET A 22 -7.76 23.77 -13.65
N GLU A 23 -7.86 24.56 -12.59
CA GLU A 23 -9.01 25.41 -12.32
C GLU A 23 -9.23 26.48 -13.39
N GLN A 24 -8.14 27.13 -13.86
CA GLN A 24 -8.21 28.13 -14.95
C GLN A 24 -8.63 27.54 -16.30
N ASN A 25 -8.46 26.22 -16.51
CA ASN A 25 -8.80 25.56 -17.76
C ASN A 25 -10.03 24.64 -17.64
N ASP A 26 -10.81 24.74 -16.56
CA ASP A 26 -12.01 23.93 -16.32
C ASP A 26 -11.74 22.40 -16.37
N ILE A 27 -10.54 21.97 -15.96
CA ILE A 27 -10.16 20.55 -15.96
C ILE A 27 -10.63 19.93 -14.64
N SER A 28 -11.57 18.98 -14.73
CA SER A 28 -11.99 18.20 -13.58
C SER A 28 -10.88 17.24 -13.13
N TYR A 29 -10.56 17.22 -11.83
CA TYR A 29 -9.50 16.39 -11.26
C TYR A 29 -9.83 15.95 -9.83
N ASN A 30 -9.25 14.83 -9.43
CA ASN A 30 -9.21 14.39 -8.05
C ASN A 30 -7.76 14.34 -7.56
N MET A 31 -7.50 14.97 -6.42
CA MET A 31 -6.20 14.86 -5.76
C MET A 31 -6.13 13.53 -5.03
N LEU A 32 -5.15 12.73 -5.39
CA LEU A 32 -4.87 11.46 -4.72
C LEU A 32 -3.59 11.59 -3.89
N GLU A 33 -3.70 11.35 -2.60
CA GLU A 33 -2.54 11.15 -1.76
C GLU A 33 -1.96 9.76 -2.03
N CYS A 34 -0.71 9.70 -2.46
CA CYS A 34 -0.08 8.42 -2.74
C CYS A 34 0.27 7.70 -1.45
N CYS A 35 -0.22 6.47 -1.31
CA CYS A 35 -0.04 5.61 -0.13
C CYS A 35 1.38 5.06 0.09
N GLY A 36 2.37 5.48 -0.66
CA GLY A 36 3.73 4.92 -0.52
C GLY A 36 4.83 5.78 -1.11
N CYS A 37 4.51 6.95 -1.61
CA CYS A 37 5.51 7.92 -2.03
C CYS A 37 5.14 9.32 -1.55
N ASP A 38 6.13 10.13 -1.23
CA ASP A 38 5.93 11.55 -0.89
C ASP A 38 5.52 12.40 -2.11
N ARG A 39 4.81 11.83 -3.06
CA ARG A 39 4.36 12.51 -4.29
C ARG A 39 2.85 12.65 -4.27
N PHE A 40 2.33 13.74 -4.77
CA PHE A 40 0.92 13.88 -5.05
C PHE A 40 0.60 13.37 -6.47
N CYS A 41 -0.56 12.78 -6.64
CA CYS A 41 -1.08 12.32 -7.92
C CYS A 41 -2.38 13.05 -8.23
N ILE A 42 -2.59 13.31 -9.51
CA ILE A 42 -3.82 13.89 -10.02
C ILE A 42 -4.52 12.83 -10.86
N ASP A 43 -5.77 12.55 -10.52
CA ASP A 43 -6.64 11.68 -11.30
C ASP A 43 -7.53 12.55 -12.19
N LEU A 44 -7.42 12.36 -13.48
CA LEU A 44 -8.23 13.04 -14.51
C LEU A 44 -9.48 12.24 -14.92
N GLY A 45 -9.88 11.25 -14.11
CA GLY A 45 -11.07 10.45 -14.35
C GLY A 45 -10.93 9.36 -15.40
N ASN A 46 -9.72 9.07 -15.86
CA ASN A 46 -9.45 7.93 -16.73
C ASN A 46 -9.37 6.64 -15.90
N GLU A 47 -9.86 5.51 -16.46
CA GLU A 47 -9.99 4.22 -15.76
C GLU A 47 -8.67 3.64 -15.21
N GLU A 48 -7.51 4.07 -15.69
CA GLU A 48 -6.21 3.78 -15.09
C GLU A 48 -5.81 4.92 -14.16
N SER A 49 -5.86 4.68 -12.86
CA SER A 49 -5.41 5.69 -11.89
C SER A 49 -3.99 6.13 -12.21
N ALA A 50 -3.78 7.45 -12.34
CA ALA A 50 -2.47 8.05 -12.62
C ALA A 50 -1.40 7.61 -11.61
N CYS A 51 -1.81 7.24 -10.39
CA CYS A 51 -0.94 6.67 -9.37
C CYS A 51 -0.27 5.37 -9.81
N LYS A 52 -1.00 4.43 -10.43
CA LYS A 52 -0.41 3.17 -10.92
C LYS A 52 0.64 3.37 -12.00
N LYS A 53 0.46 4.37 -12.85
CA LYS A 53 1.31 4.58 -14.03
C LYS A 53 2.56 5.44 -13.75
N TYR A 54 2.48 6.42 -12.88
CA TYR A 54 3.51 7.45 -12.73
C TYR A 54 4.17 7.56 -11.36
N CYS A 55 3.47 7.28 -10.28
CA CYS A 55 4.00 7.42 -8.93
C CYS A 55 4.72 6.19 -8.39
N CYS A 56 4.30 5.01 -8.80
CA CYS A 56 4.83 3.75 -8.27
C CYS A 56 5.86 3.13 -9.23
N ASN A 57 6.79 3.94 -9.74
CA ASN A 57 7.90 3.42 -10.54
C ASN A 57 8.85 2.51 -9.75
N SER A 58 8.61 2.36 -8.44
CA SER A 58 9.30 1.48 -7.51
C SER A 58 8.51 0.20 -7.21
N GLY A 59 7.90 -0.41 -8.23
CA GLY A 59 7.31 -1.73 -8.09
C GLY A 59 8.34 -2.74 -7.58
N ILE A 60 7.89 -3.63 -6.71
CA ILE A 60 8.71 -4.71 -6.16
C ILE A 60 8.77 -5.84 -7.18
N ILE A 61 9.97 -6.29 -7.53
CA ILE A 61 10.15 -7.48 -8.38
C ILE A 61 10.10 -8.71 -7.49
N VAL A 62 9.18 -9.60 -7.80
CA VAL A 62 8.91 -10.82 -7.02
C VAL A 62 9.08 -12.04 -7.90
N GLN A 63 9.83 -13.02 -7.40
CA GLN A 63 9.90 -14.34 -8.02
C GLN A 63 8.96 -15.29 -7.28
N THR A 64 8.09 -15.96 -8.02
CA THR A 64 7.17 -16.96 -7.48
C THR A 64 7.88 -18.27 -7.14
N SER A 65 7.16 -19.16 -6.45
CA SER A 65 7.65 -20.52 -6.21
C SER A 65 7.92 -21.31 -7.50
N ASP A 66 7.19 -21.00 -8.57
CA ASP A 66 7.31 -21.62 -9.91
C ASP A 66 8.35 -20.92 -10.80
N LYS A 67 9.12 -19.99 -10.23
CA LYS A 67 10.18 -19.20 -10.89
C LYS A 67 9.70 -18.13 -11.86
N ASP A 68 8.40 -17.88 -11.97
CA ASP A 68 7.88 -16.73 -12.69
C ASP A 68 8.26 -15.41 -11.99
N VAL A 69 8.41 -14.35 -12.77
CA VAL A 69 8.81 -13.04 -12.25
C VAL A 69 7.72 -12.02 -12.53
N TYR A 70 7.26 -11.36 -11.47
CA TYR A 70 6.23 -10.32 -11.53
C TYR A 70 6.73 -9.00 -10.95
N ARG A 71 6.23 -7.92 -11.49
CA ARG A 71 6.28 -6.62 -10.81
C ARG A 71 4.96 -6.41 -10.09
N ILE A 72 5.03 -6.18 -8.79
CA ILE A 72 3.88 -5.85 -7.94
C ILE A 72 4.07 -4.47 -7.32
N TYR A 73 2.99 -3.85 -6.92
CA TYR A 73 3.05 -2.54 -6.27
C TYR A 73 2.51 -2.65 -4.84
N PRO A 74 3.12 -1.96 -3.86
CA PRO A 74 2.67 -2.03 -2.46
C PRO A 74 1.18 -1.73 -2.27
N HIS A 75 0.62 -0.80 -3.04
CA HIS A 75 -0.79 -0.45 -2.95
C HIS A 75 -1.74 -1.55 -3.49
N ASP A 76 -1.24 -2.50 -4.28
CA ASP A 76 -2.05 -3.65 -4.72
C ASP A 76 -2.06 -4.79 -3.69
N ILE A 77 -1.18 -4.75 -2.68
CA ILE A 77 -1.11 -5.77 -1.64
C ILE A 77 -2.20 -5.49 -0.59
N LEU A 78 -3.15 -6.41 -0.43
CA LEU A 78 -4.14 -6.39 0.63
C LEU A 78 -3.52 -6.85 1.94
N TYR A 79 -2.92 -8.02 1.92
CA TYR A 79 -2.15 -8.60 3.03
C TYR A 79 -1.21 -9.70 2.53
N ILE A 80 -0.27 -10.08 3.36
CA ILE A 80 0.64 -11.20 3.15
C ILE A 80 0.41 -12.20 4.28
N ALA A 81 0.29 -13.48 3.94
CA ALA A 81 0.16 -14.59 4.87
C ALA A 81 1.31 -15.58 4.72
N ILE A 82 1.64 -16.29 5.79
CA ILE A 82 2.48 -17.49 5.72
C ILE A 82 1.57 -18.70 5.68
N GLU A 83 1.61 -19.42 4.56
CA GLU A 83 0.89 -20.68 4.31
C GLU A 83 1.92 -21.73 3.90
N ASP A 84 1.89 -22.89 4.52
CA ASP A 84 2.83 -23.98 4.23
C ASP A 84 4.31 -23.56 4.16
N ARG A 85 4.72 -22.69 5.08
CA ARG A 85 6.07 -22.10 5.20
C ARG A 85 6.46 -21.14 4.07
N LYS A 86 5.55 -20.80 3.17
CA LYS A 86 5.74 -19.85 2.06
C LYS A 86 4.98 -18.55 2.33
N SER A 87 5.49 -17.45 1.81
CA SER A 87 4.73 -16.20 1.80
C SER A 87 3.76 -16.18 0.63
N VAL A 88 2.50 -15.96 0.94
CA VAL A 88 1.43 -15.78 -0.03
C VAL A 88 0.98 -14.33 0.01
N LEU A 89 1.10 -13.64 -1.11
CA LEU A 89 0.64 -12.27 -1.29
C LEU A 89 -0.78 -12.30 -1.83
N TYR A 90 -1.69 -11.70 -1.10
CA TYR A 90 -3.05 -11.45 -1.56
C TYR A 90 -3.10 -10.04 -2.14
N LEU A 91 -3.20 -9.98 -3.47
CA LEU A 91 -3.26 -8.72 -4.21
C LEU A 91 -4.71 -8.39 -4.57
N THR A 92 -4.93 -7.19 -5.06
CA THR A 92 -6.25 -6.70 -5.48
C THR A 92 -6.85 -7.49 -6.65
N ASP A 93 -6.01 -8.14 -7.46
CA ASP A 93 -6.39 -8.84 -8.70
C ASP A 93 -6.02 -10.34 -8.70
N ARG A 94 -5.09 -10.76 -7.84
CA ARG A 94 -4.56 -12.13 -7.83
C ARG A 94 -3.88 -12.51 -6.52
N ARG A 95 -3.51 -13.77 -6.43
CA ARG A 95 -2.69 -14.34 -5.36
C ARG A 95 -1.35 -14.80 -5.93
N ILE A 96 -0.26 -14.50 -5.23
CA ILE A 96 1.10 -14.89 -5.61
C ILE A 96 1.77 -15.63 -4.46
N GLU A 97 2.29 -16.82 -4.72
CA GLU A 97 3.07 -17.60 -3.77
C GLU A 97 4.57 -17.42 -4.02
N THR A 98 5.33 -17.17 -2.96
CA THR A 98 6.77 -16.94 -3.03
C THR A 98 7.52 -17.74 -1.96
N ASN A 99 8.80 -17.99 -2.20
CA ASN A 99 9.70 -18.64 -1.23
C ASN A 99 10.34 -17.64 -0.24
N TYR A 100 10.01 -16.35 -0.33
CA TYR A 100 10.52 -15.36 0.61
C TYR A 100 9.93 -15.54 2.00
N ARG A 101 10.74 -15.26 3.03
CA ARG A 101 10.29 -15.25 4.42
C ARG A 101 9.54 -13.96 4.74
N ILE A 102 8.72 -13.97 5.78
CA ILE A 102 7.96 -12.78 6.20
C ILE A 102 8.87 -11.61 6.58
N ASP A 103 10.07 -11.87 7.10
CA ASP A 103 11.04 -10.83 7.43
C ASP A 103 11.56 -10.09 6.19
N HIS A 104 11.64 -10.76 5.03
CA HIS A 104 11.96 -10.10 3.77
C HIS A 104 10.93 -8.99 3.46
N TRP A 105 9.65 -9.29 3.60
CA TRP A 105 8.58 -8.33 3.36
C TRP A 105 8.58 -7.18 4.36
N LYS A 106 8.88 -7.43 5.64
CA LYS A 106 9.02 -6.36 6.65
C LYS A 106 10.14 -5.39 6.34
N ASN A 107 11.20 -5.84 5.67
CA ASN A 107 12.34 -5.01 5.32
C ASN A 107 12.10 -4.11 4.10
N ILE A 108 11.21 -4.51 3.20
CA ILE A 108 10.97 -3.80 1.94
C ILE A 108 9.66 -3.00 1.90
N LEU A 109 8.70 -3.34 2.77
CA LEU A 109 7.42 -2.62 2.86
C LEU A 109 7.51 -1.44 3.84
N ASP A 110 6.81 -0.37 3.53
CA ASP A 110 6.71 0.79 4.41
C ASP A 110 5.91 0.45 5.69
N LEU A 111 6.57 0.51 6.83
CA LEU A 111 5.95 0.24 8.14
C LEU A 111 4.92 1.29 8.58
N LYS A 112 4.80 2.41 7.89
CA LYS A 112 3.72 3.38 8.11
C LYS A 112 2.41 2.96 7.45
N THR A 113 2.50 2.14 6.41
CA THR A 113 1.36 1.65 5.63
C THR A 113 1.04 0.19 5.93
N PHE A 114 2.04 -0.58 6.35
CA PHE A 114 1.90 -2.01 6.65
C PHE A 114 2.16 -2.29 8.12
N ALA A 115 1.32 -3.12 8.72
CA ALA A 115 1.48 -3.54 10.11
C ALA A 115 1.23 -5.05 10.29
N GLN A 116 1.75 -5.59 11.38
CA GLN A 116 1.72 -7.01 11.69
C GLN A 116 0.75 -7.32 12.84
N PRO A 117 -0.46 -7.89 12.58
CA PRO A 117 -1.37 -8.32 13.63
C PRO A 117 -0.99 -9.67 14.24
N HIS A 118 -0.23 -10.48 13.51
CA HIS A 118 0.24 -11.81 13.89
C HIS A 118 1.62 -12.09 13.25
N HIS A 119 2.42 -13.01 13.81
CA HIS A 119 3.74 -13.34 13.26
C HIS A 119 3.71 -13.86 11.82
N SER A 120 2.58 -14.44 11.39
CA SER A 120 2.38 -14.98 10.04
C SER A 120 1.65 -14.05 9.08
N PHE A 121 1.33 -12.84 9.48
CA PHE A 121 0.60 -11.90 8.65
C PHE A 121 1.23 -10.50 8.63
N ILE A 122 1.17 -9.86 7.46
CA ILE A 122 1.42 -8.42 7.29
C ILE A 122 0.20 -7.85 6.56
N VAL A 123 -0.40 -6.80 7.08
CA VAL A 123 -1.64 -6.20 6.55
C VAL A 123 -1.39 -4.78 6.10
N ASN A 124 -1.93 -4.44 4.94
CA ASN A 124 -1.97 -3.08 4.43
C ASN A 124 -3.10 -2.31 5.12
N LEU A 125 -2.76 -1.27 5.86
CA LEU A 125 -3.69 -0.48 6.66
C LEU A 125 -4.74 0.28 5.82
N ASN A 126 -4.46 0.52 4.54
CA ASN A 126 -5.44 1.13 3.63
C ASN A 126 -6.70 0.27 3.42
N TYR A 127 -6.59 -1.03 3.63
CA TYR A 127 -7.69 -1.98 3.40
C TYR A 127 -8.30 -2.52 4.70
N VAL A 128 -7.87 -2.02 5.86
CA VAL A 128 -8.44 -2.42 7.16
C VAL A 128 -9.76 -1.73 7.38
N ASP A 129 -10.82 -2.52 7.54
CA ASP A 129 -12.18 -2.07 7.86
C ASP A 129 -12.46 -2.12 9.38
N GLU A 130 -12.01 -3.18 10.03
CA GLU A 130 -12.29 -3.42 11.46
C GLU A 130 -11.12 -4.13 12.14
N VAL A 131 -10.88 -3.80 13.41
CA VAL A 131 -9.87 -4.45 14.26
C VAL A 131 -10.49 -4.89 15.58
N THR A 132 -10.58 -6.20 15.79
CA THR A 132 -11.05 -6.81 17.04
C THR A 132 -9.88 -7.37 17.86
N LYS A 133 -10.18 -8.13 18.92
CA LYS A 133 -9.15 -8.89 19.67
C LYS A 133 -8.66 -10.13 18.93
N GLU A 134 -9.51 -10.72 18.11
CA GLU A 134 -9.30 -12.02 17.47
C GLU A 134 -8.89 -11.92 16.01
N TRP A 135 -9.35 -10.88 15.30
CA TRP A 135 -9.07 -10.67 13.89
C TRP A 135 -8.97 -9.20 13.49
N VAL A 136 -8.34 -9.01 12.35
CA VAL A 136 -8.38 -7.79 11.54
C VAL A 136 -9.20 -8.11 10.28
N LYS A 137 -10.22 -7.34 10.01
CA LYS A 137 -11.02 -7.46 8.80
C LYS A 137 -10.39 -6.59 7.70
N VAL A 138 -9.86 -7.22 6.68
CA VAL A 138 -9.39 -6.56 5.45
C VAL A 138 -10.54 -6.59 4.45
N LYS A 139 -10.86 -5.47 3.83
CA LYS A 139 -11.98 -5.35 2.89
C LYS A 139 -11.54 -4.73 1.57
N TYR A 140 -11.94 -5.36 0.48
CA TYR A 140 -11.71 -4.85 -0.86
C TYR A 140 -12.86 -5.22 -1.80
N ARG A 141 -13.46 -4.22 -2.48
CA ARG A 141 -14.60 -4.38 -3.42
C ARG A 141 -15.75 -5.23 -2.88
N GLY A 142 -16.09 -5.06 -1.60
CA GLY A 142 -17.17 -5.80 -0.93
C GLY A 142 -16.79 -7.21 -0.45
N VAL A 143 -15.57 -7.69 -0.75
CA VAL A 143 -15.05 -8.96 -0.22
C VAL A 143 -14.30 -8.70 1.07
N GLU A 144 -14.55 -9.52 2.08
CA GLU A 144 -13.91 -9.45 3.40
C GLU A 144 -12.93 -10.61 3.58
N TYR A 145 -11.75 -10.30 4.10
CA TYR A 145 -10.69 -11.25 4.39
C TYR A 145 -10.36 -11.16 5.89
N PRO A 146 -10.75 -12.15 6.70
CA PRO A 146 -10.39 -12.18 8.11
C PRO A 146 -8.93 -12.59 8.27
N VAL A 147 -8.15 -11.75 8.94
CA VAL A 147 -6.76 -12.00 9.28
C VAL A 147 -6.64 -12.16 10.80
N TYR A 148 -6.10 -13.28 11.26
CA TYR A 148 -5.97 -13.55 12.68
C TYR A 148 -4.97 -12.62 13.37
N THR A 149 -5.25 -12.35 14.64
CA THR A 149 -4.38 -11.55 15.50
C THR A 149 -3.70 -12.42 16.56
N SER A 150 -2.66 -11.89 17.18
CA SER A 150 -2.07 -12.47 18.38
C SER A 150 -2.16 -11.49 19.54
N SER A 151 -2.34 -12.02 20.77
CA SER A 151 -2.42 -11.21 21.99
C SER A 151 -1.18 -10.31 22.19
N ARG A 152 -0.02 -10.76 21.70
CA ARG A 152 1.23 -9.99 21.77
C ARG A 152 1.31 -8.83 20.79
N LYS A 153 0.67 -8.95 19.63
CA LYS A 153 0.81 -7.97 18.53
C LYS A 153 -0.40 -7.05 18.33
N ILE A 154 -1.57 -7.46 18.81
CA ILE A 154 -2.81 -6.70 18.57
C ILE A 154 -2.74 -5.27 19.15
N GLY A 155 -2.08 -5.07 20.30
CA GLY A 155 -1.94 -3.75 20.89
C GLY A 155 -1.11 -2.80 20.04
N SER A 156 0.03 -3.27 19.50
CA SER A 156 0.86 -2.48 18.60
C SER A 156 0.20 -2.25 17.24
N PHE A 157 -0.55 -3.25 16.73
CA PHE A 157 -1.31 -3.12 15.49
C PHE A 157 -2.41 -2.04 15.61
N LYS A 158 -3.19 -2.05 16.70
CA LYS A 158 -4.21 -1.02 16.95
C LYS A 158 -3.61 0.38 17.02
N LYS A 159 -2.46 0.54 17.68
CA LYS A 159 -1.75 1.84 17.72
C LYS A 159 -1.32 2.29 16.33
N ALA A 160 -0.79 1.38 15.51
CA ALA A 160 -0.41 1.68 14.13
C ALA A 160 -1.61 2.11 13.28
N PHE A 161 -2.74 1.41 13.42
CA PHE A 161 -3.96 1.72 12.69
C PHE A 161 -4.59 3.06 13.10
N LEU A 162 -4.63 3.37 14.41
CA LEU A 162 -5.09 4.66 14.89
C LEU A 162 -4.22 5.80 14.35
N LYS A 163 -2.89 5.66 14.45
CA LYS A 163 -1.95 6.66 13.91
C LYS A 163 -2.05 6.81 12.38
N PHE A 164 -2.41 5.74 11.67
CA PHE A 164 -2.65 5.79 10.24
C PHE A 164 -3.88 6.63 9.89
N GLY A 165 -4.94 6.57 10.68
CA GLY A 165 -6.17 7.36 10.50
C GLY A 165 -6.06 8.84 10.88
N GLU A 166 -4.99 9.25 11.58
CA GLU A 166 -4.72 10.65 11.96
C GLU A 166 -4.02 11.48 10.87
N ARG A 167 -3.81 10.92 9.67
CA ARG A 167 -3.07 11.56 8.57
C ARG A 167 -3.98 12.35 7.64
#